data_0e02e7bce5b07d98f4d07f907b9d7d44
#
_entry.id   0e02e7bce5b07d98f4d07f907b9d7d44
#
_cell.length_a   1.000
_cell.length_b   1.000
_cell.length_c   1.000
_cell.angle_alpha   90.00
_cell.angle_beta   90.00
_cell.angle_gamma   90.00
#
_symmetry.space_group_name_H-M   'P 1'
#
loop_
_entity.id
_entity.type
_entity.pdbx_description
1 polymer ?
#
loop_
_entity_poly.entity_id
_entity_poly.type
_entity_poly.pdbx_seq_one_letter_code
_entity_poly.pdbx_strand_id
1 'polypeptide(L)'
;MNKIELLGRLTKDVEMKQTKTGKKVATFTIAVAKNKENAIFINILAFDKLGEIAEKYLKKGRQVVIVGSLNIRDYEDKEGKKHYVTEVLAENIYFVGNSKQDEKEELPF
;
A
#
# COMPACT_ATOMS: atom_id res chain seq x y z
N MET A 1 16.43 1.90 13.46
CA MET A 1 15.99 2.16 12.06
C MET A 1 14.82 1.27 11.74
N ASN A 2 13.80 1.83 11.12
CA ASN A 2 12.62 1.07 10.70
C ASN A 2 12.27 1.47 9.27
N LYS A 3 12.75 0.70 8.32
CA LYS A 3 12.61 1.01 6.91
C LYS A 3 12.29 -0.25 6.12
N ILE A 4 11.31 -0.16 5.26
CA ILE A 4 10.91 -1.27 4.42
C ILE A 4 10.68 -0.79 3.00
N GLU A 5 11.06 -1.60 2.04
CA GLU A 5 10.88 -1.32 0.62
C GLU A 5 10.22 -2.53 -0.02
N LEU A 6 9.13 -2.31 -0.70
CA LEU A 6 8.34 -3.40 -1.27
C LEU A 6 7.94 -3.09 -2.69
N LEU A 7 8.09 -4.07 -3.56
CA LEU A 7 7.60 -3.99 -4.93
C LEU A 7 6.41 -4.93 -5.04
N GLY A 8 5.27 -4.42 -5.44
CA GLY A 8 4.08 -5.23 -5.55
C GLY A 8 3.01 -4.58 -6.42
N ARG A 9 1.87 -5.26 -6.51
CA ARG A 9 0.74 -4.76 -7.28
C ARG A 9 -0.48 -4.63 -6.38
N LEU A 10 -1.26 -3.59 -6.59
CA LEU A 10 -2.49 -3.40 -5.82
C LEU A 10 -3.46 -4.54 -6.13
N THR A 11 -4.05 -5.07 -5.08
CA THR A 11 -5.03 -6.16 -5.20
C THR A 11 -6.44 -5.62 -5.42
N LYS A 12 -6.65 -4.35 -5.11
CA LYS A 12 -7.92 -3.67 -5.33
C LYS A 12 -7.67 -2.16 -5.34
N ASP A 13 -8.70 -1.40 -5.64
CA ASP A 13 -8.57 0.05 -5.67
C ASP A 13 -8.33 0.60 -4.27
N VAL A 14 -7.75 1.80 -4.23
CA VAL A 14 -7.47 2.49 -2.98
C VAL A 14 -8.77 2.94 -2.31
N GLU A 15 -8.84 2.75 -1.01
CA GLU A 15 -9.96 3.25 -0.21
C GLU A 15 -9.50 4.42 0.63
N MET A 16 -10.28 5.50 0.62
CA MET A 16 -10.00 6.62 1.51
C MET A 16 -10.81 6.48 2.77
N LYS A 17 -10.15 6.69 3.90
CA LYS A 17 -10.78 6.63 5.21
C LYS A 17 -10.41 7.87 6.00
N GLN A 18 -11.16 8.12 7.05
CA GLN A 18 -10.86 9.20 7.97
C GLN A 18 -10.61 8.61 9.35
N THR A 19 -9.56 9.09 10.00
CA THR A 19 -9.28 8.67 11.37
C THR A 19 -10.21 9.44 12.32
N LYS A 20 -10.21 9.05 13.57
CA LYS A 20 -11.02 9.72 14.60
C LYS A 20 -10.67 11.20 14.74
N THR A 21 -9.44 11.54 14.44
CA THR A 21 -8.97 12.93 14.54
C THR A 21 -9.18 13.72 13.25
N GLY A 22 -9.84 13.10 12.26
CA GLY A 22 -10.15 13.77 11.01
C GLY A 22 -9.10 13.68 9.94
N LYS A 23 -8.02 12.95 10.18
CA LYS A 23 -6.97 12.78 9.17
C LYS A 23 -7.44 11.83 8.07
N LYS A 24 -7.12 12.18 6.85
CA LYS A 24 -7.40 11.32 5.72
C LYS A 24 -6.28 10.31 5.55
N VAL A 25 -6.67 9.07 5.32
CA VAL A 25 -5.71 8.01 5.08
C VAL A 25 -6.18 7.14 3.94
N ALA A 26 -5.28 6.89 2.99
CA ALA A 26 -5.54 5.97 1.91
C ALA A 26 -5.08 4.58 2.36
N THR A 27 -5.93 3.59 2.17
CA THR A 27 -5.58 2.21 2.52
C THR A 27 -5.69 1.35 1.28
N PHE A 28 -4.71 0.48 1.11
CA PHE A 28 -4.73 -0.48 0.03
C PHE A 28 -3.83 -1.65 0.39
N THR A 29 -3.99 -2.72 -0.38
CA THR A 29 -3.21 -3.95 -0.15
C THR A 29 -2.41 -4.23 -1.41
N ILE A 30 -1.15 -4.56 -1.23
CA ILE A 30 -0.31 -4.96 -2.37
C ILE A 30 0.06 -6.43 -2.23
N ALA A 31 0.19 -7.09 -3.38
CA ALA A 31 0.68 -8.44 -3.45
C ALA A 31 2.15 -8.37 -3.85
N VAL A 32 2.99 -8.87 -2.96
CA VAL A 32 4.44 -8.89 -3.18
C VAL A 32 4.85 -10.32 -3.46
N ALA A 33 5.57 -10.53 -4.55
CA ALA A 33 6.01 -11.86 -4.94
C ALA A 33 6.96 -12.44 -3.90
N LYS A 34 6.66 -13.63 -3.43
CA LYS A 34 7.53 -14.35 -2.51
C LYS A 34 8.36 -15.36 -3.29
N ASN A 35 7.70 -16.04 -4.21
CA ASN A 35 8.35 -16.95 -5.15
C ASN A 35 7.41 -17.08 -6.36
N LYS A 36 7.72 -18.01 -7.28
CA LYS A 36 6.95 -18.12 -8.51
C LYS A 36 5.46 -18.39 -8.31
N GLU A 37 5.12 -19.06 -7.24
CA GLU A 37 3.74 -19.50 -7.00
C GLU A 37 3.03 -18.77 -5.87
N ASN A 38 3.78 -18.07 -5.04
CA ASN A 38 3.22 -17.47 -3.84
C ASN A 38 3.50 -15.98 -3.76
N ALA A 39 2.56 -15.28 -3.15
CA ALA A 39 2.70 -13.85 -2.88
C ALA A 39 2.31 -13.61 -1.43
N ILE A 40 2.87 -12.56 -0.86
CA ILE A 40 2.43 -12.09 0.44
C ILE A 40 1.61 -10.82 0.23
N PHE A 41 0.61 -10.63 1.07
CA PHE A 41 -0.31 -9.51 0.97
C PHE A 41 -0.05 -8.57 2.13
N ILE A 42 0.22 -7.33 1.81
CA ILE A 42 0.63 -6.35 2.81
C ILE A 42 -0.27 -5.14 2.74
N ASN A 43 -0.80 -4.75 3.90
CA ASN A 43 -1.64 -3.56 4.00
C ASN A 43 -0.77 -2.32 4.06
N ILE A 44 -1.13 -1.34 3.26
CA ILE A 44 -0.39 -0.08 3.15
C ILE A 44 -1.29 1.07 3.58
N LEU A 45 -0.74 1.96 4.39
CA LEU A 45 -1.42 3.18 4.79
C LEU A 45 -0.63 4.38 4.26
N ALA A 46 -1.31 5.31 3.64
CA ALA A 46 -0.69 6.55 3.17
C ALA A 46 -1.51 7.72 3.65
N PHE A 47 -0.89 8.58 4.44
CA PHE A 47 -1.58 9.70 5.08
C PHE A 47 -1.47 10.99 4.29
N ASP A 48 -2.46 11.85 4.48
CA ASP A 48 -2.47 13.22 3.98
C ASP A 48 -2.23 13.30 2.48
N LYS A 49 -1.27 14.08 2.06
CA LYS A 49 -1.02 14.33 0.65
C LYS A 49 -0.63 13.08 -0.12
N LEU A 50 0.16 12.22 0.50
CA LEU A 50 0.56 10.97 -0.14
C LEU A 50 -0.66 10.07 -0.36
N GLY A 51 -1.59 10.08 0.58
CA GLY A 51 -2.85 9.36 0.44
C GLY A 51 -3.69 9.88 -0.72
N GLU A 52 -3.73 11.19 -0.88
CA GLU A 52 -4.47 11.79 -1.98
C GLU A 52 -3.87 11.40 -3.33
N ILE A 53 -2.54 11.37 -3.40
CA ILE A 53 -1.84 10.95 -4.61
C ILE A 53 -2.16 9.48 -4.91
N ALA A 54 -2.14 8.64 -3.88
CA ALA A 54 -2.47 7.23 -4.04
C ALA A 54 -3.87 7.06 -4.59
N GLU A 55 -4.84 7.75 -3.99
CA GLU A 55 -6.22 7.65 -4.44
C GLU A 55 -6.37 8.06 -5.89
N LYS A 56 -5.69 9.13 -6.26
CA LYS A 56 -5.84 9.70 -7.59
C LYS A 56 -5.22 8.84 -8.68
N TYR A 57 -4.08 8.25 -8.40
CA TYR A 57 -3.29 7.60 -9.44
C TYR A 57 -3.21 6.08 -9.38
N LEU A 58 -3.52 5.47 -8.24
CA LEU A 58 -3.38 4.02 -8.08
C LEU A 58 -4.70 3.30 -8.29
N LYS A 59 -4.65 2.24 -9.07
CA LYS A 59 -5.81 1.39 -9.33
C LYS A 59 -5.41 -0.06 -9.15
N LYS A 60 -6.41 -0.92 -9.01
CA LYS A 60 -6.18 -2.35 -8.94
C LYS A 60 -5.25 -2.81 -10.05
N GLY A 61 -4.27 -3.62 -9.71
CA GLY A 61 -3.32 -4.17 -10.65
C GLY A 61 -2.10 -3.31 -10.92
N ARG A 62 -2.11 -2.07 -10.44
CA ARG A 62 -0.97 -1.17 -10.68
C ARG A 62 0.25 -1.65 -9.89
N GLN A 63 1.39 -1.64 -10.54
CA GLN A 63 2.64 -1.99 -9.90
C GLN A 63 3.26 -0.76 -9.26
N VAL A 64 3.71 -0.92 -8.03
CA VAL A 64 4.29 0.19 -7.26
C VAL A 64 5.45 -0.28 -6.41
N VAL A 65 6.32 0.66 -6.07
CA VAL A 65 7.31 0.46 -5.01
C VAL A 65 6.88 1.32 -3.85
N ILE A 66 6.73 0.69 -2.70
CA ILE A 66 6.39 1.38 -1.46
C ILE A 66 7.63 1.44 -0.58
N VAL A 67 7.98 2.64 -0.16
CA VAL A 67 9.04 2.84 0.82
C VAL A 67 8.38 3.40 2.07
N GLY A 68 8.65 2.77 3.21
CA GLY A 68 8.02 3.22 4.44
C GLY A 68 8.56 2.52 5.65
N SER A 69 7.75 2.45 6.68
CA SER A 69 8.11 1.82 7.93
C SER A 69 7.08 0.78 8.33
N LEU A 70 7.53 -0.23 9.02
CA LEU A 70 6.66 -1.28 9.53
C LEU A 70 5.93 -0.76 10.75
N ASN A 71 4.64 -0.98 10.81
CA ASN A 71 3.83 -0.60 11.95
C ASN A 71 2.96 -1.77 12.38
N ILE A 72 2.92 -2.01 13.67
CA ILE A 72 2.07 -3.04 14.24
C ILE A 72 1.21 -2.37 15.30
N ARG A 73 -0.10 -2.48 15.14
CA ARG A 73 -1.04 -1.93 16.12
C ARG A 73 -1.92 -3.06 16.62
N ASP A 74 -2.50 -2.85 17.78
CA ASP A 74 -3.41 -3.84 18.33
C ASP A 74 -4.79 -3.23 18.53
N TYR A 75 -5.78 -4.09 18.61
CA TYR A 75 -7.12 -3.69 18.97
C TYR A 75 -7.81 -4.87 19.65
N GLU A 76 -8.82 -4.57 20.46
CA GLU A 76 -9.62 -5.61 21.09
C GLU A 76 -10.92 -5.77 20.33
N ASP A 77 -11.34 -7.02 20.13
CA ASP A 77 -12.64 -7.27 19.52
C ASP A 77 -13.72 -7.22 20.57
N LYS A 78 -14.94 -7.49 20.17
CA LYS A 78 -16.11 -7.43 21.06
C LYS A 78 -16.04 -8.42 22.20
N GLU A 79 -15.24 -9.45 22.03
CA GLU A 79 -15.10 -10.50 23.05
C GLU A 79 -13.90 -10.26 23.96
N GLY A 80 -13.22 -9.14 23.76
CA GLY A 80 -12.05 -8.79 24.57
C GLY A 80 -10.75 -9.43 24.11
N LYS A 81 -10.77 -10.09 22.96
CA LYS A 81 -9.56 -10.68 22.41
C LYS A 81 -8.71 -9.63 21.72
N LYS A 82 -7.42 -9.67 21.97
CA LYS A 82 -6.48 -8.76 21.37
C LYS A 82 -6.07 -9.26 19.98
N HIS A 83 -6.11 -8.37 19.01
CA HIS A 83 -5.69 -8.65 17.65
C HIS A 83 -4.57 -7.71 17.25
N TYR A 84 -3.66 -8.20 16.43
CA TYR A 84 -2.53 -7.42 15.93
C TYR A 84 -2.66 -7.24 14.44
N VAL A 85 -2.45 -6.02 13.99
CA VAL A 85 -2.49 -5.72 12.55
C VAL A 85 -1.11 -5.22 12.16
N THR A 86 -0.52 -5.90 11.19
CA THR A 86 0.78 -5.52 10.64
C THR A 86 0.53 -4.76 9.35
N GLU A 87 1.09 -3.57 9.26
CA GLU A 87 0.88 -2.72 8.12
C GLU A 87 2.12 -1.89 7.85
N VAL A 88 2.21 -1.30 6.68
CA VAL A 88 3.31 -0.43 6.31
C VAL A 88 2.79 0.99 6.18
N LEU A 89 3.44 1.91 6.87
CA LEU A 89 3.15 3.33 6.74
C LEU A 89 4.01 3.85 5.59
N ALA A 90 3.38 4.19 4.48
CA ALA A 90 4.10 4.65 3.31
C ALA A 90 4.69 6.03 3.54
N GLU A 91 5.95 6.19 3.17
CA GLU A 91 6.64 7.47 3.16
C GLU A 91 6.80 7.97 1.74
N ASN A 92 6.98 7.05 0.81
CA ASN A 92 7.06 7.35 -0.62
C ASN A 92 6.42 6.23 -1.42
N ILE A 93 5.84 6.60 -2.54
CA ILE A 93 5.24 5.67 -3.48
C ILE A 93 5.83 5.97 -4.85
N TYR A 94 6.44 4.98 -5.47
CA TYR A 94 7.00 5.11 -6.80
C TYR A 94 6.18 4.28 -7.77
N PHE A 95 5.75 4.88 -8.84
CA PHE A 95 4.94 4.20 -9.85
C PHE A 95 5.86 3.45 -10.79
N VAL A 96 5.59 2.16 -10.96
CA VAL A 96 6.40 1.30 -11.82
C VAL A 96 5.53 0.79 -12.95
N GLY A 97 6.10 0.69 -14.11
CA GLY A 97 5.31 0.35 -15.26
C GLY A 97 4.37 1.48 -15.50
N ASN A 98 3.36 1.56 -15.93
CA ASN A 98 2.55 2.73 -16.15
C ASN A 98 1.14 2.34 -16.59
N SER A 99 0.37 3.32 -16.99
CA SER A 99 -0.90 3.12 -17.64
C SER A 99 -0.63 2.39 -18.96
N LYS A 100 -1.67 1.91 -19.59
CA LYS A 100 -1.55 1.24 -20.87
C LYS A 100 -0.78 2.07 -21.89
N GLN A 101 -0.94 3.37 -21.83
CA GLN A 101 -0.28 4.26 -22.76
C GLN A 101 1.22 4.23 -22.57
N ASP A 102 1.64 4.15 -21.32
CA ASP A 102 3.05 4.16 -20.99
C ASP A 102 3.69 2.80 -21.21
N GLU A 103 2.91 1.74 -21.15
CA GLU A 103 3.41 0.42 -21.46
C GLU A 103 3.90 0.31 -22.88
N LYS A 104 3.36 1.14 -23.77
CA LYS A 104 3.79 1.16 -25.17
C LYS A 104 5.09 1.89 -25.33
N GLU A 105 5.42 2.70 -24.35
CA GLU A 105 6.65 3.48 -24.37
C GLU A 105 7.68 2.85 -23.45
N GLU A 106 7.68 1.55 -23.40
CA GLU A 106 8.59 0.83 -22.53
C GLU A 106 9.97 1.42 -22.47
N LEU A 107 10.43 1.59 -21.24
CA LEU A 107 11.78 2.06 -21.04
C LEU A 107 12.74 0.95 -21.42
N PRO A 108 13.83 1.29 -22.08
CA PRO A 108 14.77 0.30 -22.57
C PRO A 108 15.69 -0.24 -21.46
N PHE A 109 15.12 -0.78 -20.44
CA PHE A 109 15.92 -1.41 -19.41
C PHE A 109 15.14 -2.47 -18.68
#